data_91356affdbdd07486a6d33e183e15f37
#
_entry.id   91356affdbdd07486a6d33e183e15f37
#
_cell.length_a   1.000
_cell.length_b   1.000
_cell.length_c   1.000
_cell.angle_alpha   90.00
_cell.angle_beta   90.00
_cell.angle_gamma   90.00
#
_symmetry.space_group_name_H-M   'P 1'
#
loop_
_entity.id
_entity.type
_entity.pdbx_description
1 polymer ?
#
loop_
_entity_poly.entity_id
_entity_poly.type
_entity_poly.pdbx_seq_one_letter_code
_entity_poly.pdbx_strand_id
1 'polypeptide(L)'
;MKTRKRHAALFDALARLKYVPDTQMAKGLLDLTEAIEFEFRLADERMEAAGYPELHAQREWHARMLGALHRAVPSATSGNVRDIRHMVAMLPYWLYDHFSTIETVLPVNHPACPARVWH
;
A
#
# COMPACT_ATOMS: atom_id res chain seq x y z
N MET A 1 1.11 13.01 11.31
CA MET A 1 0.73 14.26 10.75
C MET A 1 0.44 14.15 9.29
N LYS A 2 1.33 14.66 8.41
CA LYS A 2 1.04 14.57 6.98
C LYS A 2 0.89 13.13 6.52
N THR A 3 1.76 12.25 7.02
CA THR A 3 1.71 10.84 6.66
C THR A 3 0.38 10.22 7.07
N ARG A 4 -0.10 10.53 8.27
CA ARG A 4 -1.36 9.99 8.74
C ARG A 4 -2.52 10.47 7.89
N LYS A 5 -2.51 11.75 7.49
CA LYS A 5 -3.57 12.28 6.64
C LYS A 5 -3.58 11.61 5.29
N ARG A 6 -2.40 11.36 4.71
CA ARG A 6 -2.34 10.68 3.43
C ARG A 6 -2.82 9.24 3.54
N HIS A 7 -2.45 8.57 4.64
CA HIS A 7 -2.91 7.19 4.83
C HIS A 7 -4.42 7.15 5.04
N ALA A 8 -4.96 8.10 5.78
CA ALA A 8 -6.42 8.16 5.95
C ALA A 8 -7.11 8.38 4.61
N ALA A 9 -6.58 9.27 3.78
CA ALA A 9 -7.15 9.50 2.46
C ALA A 9 -7.07 8.25 1.59
N LEU A 10 -5.98 7.51 1.70
CA LEU A 10 -5.82 6.28 0.95
C LEU A 10 -6.85 5.24 1.38
N PHE A 11 -7.05 5.08 2.69
CA PHE A 11 -8.03 4.12 3.19
C PHE A 11 -9.45 4.54 2.84
N ASP A 12 -9.73 5.85 2.83
CA ASP A 12 -11.02 6.34 2.36
C ASP A 12 -11.25 5.99 0.90
N ALA A 13 -10.23 6.16 0.07
CA ALA A 13 -10.32 5.80 -1.34
C ALA A 13 -10.57 4.32 -1.52
N LEU A 14 -9.91 3.49 -0.73
CA LEU A 14 -10.14 2.05 -0.74
C LEU A 14 -11.58 1.72 -0.39
N ALA A 15 -12.10 2.36 0.63
CA ALA A 15 -13.47 2.11 1.06
C ALA A 15 -14.46 2.49 -0.03
N ARG A 16 -14.21 3.60 -0.72
CA ARG A 16 -15.10 4.02 -1.80
C ARG A 16 -14.99 3.10 -3.01
N LEU A 17 -13.80 2.59 -3.29
CA LEU A 17 -13.62 1.72 -4.45
C LEU A 17 -14.45 0.45 -4.35
N LYS A 18 -14.72 -0.03 -3.15
CA LYS A 18 -15.53 -1.23 -2.97
C LYS A 18 -16.92 -1.08 -3.56
N TYR A 19 -17.40 0.13 -3.72
CA TYR A 19 -18.77 0.38 -4.13
C TYR A 19 -18.91 1.06 -5.48
N VAL A 20 -17.81 1.27 -6.21
CA VAL A 20 -17.92 1.86 -7.54
C VAL A 20 -18.57 0.87 -8.49
N PRO A 21 -19.26 1.36 -9.52
CA PRO A 21 -19.81 0.48 -10.56
C PRO A 21 -18.70 -0.30 -11.26
N ASP A 22 -19.08 -1.46 -11.80
CA ASP A 22 -18.12 -2.32 -12.49
C ASP A 22 -17.37 -1.57 -13.59
N THR A 23 -18.06 -0.67 -14.29
CA THR A 23 -17.45 0.07 -15.39
C THR A 23 -16.38 1.04 -14.93
N GLN A 24 -16.34 1.34 -13.65
CA GLN A 24 -15.36 2.28 -13.10
C GLN A 24 -14.28 1.59 -12.27
N MET A 25 -14.37 0.30 -12.15
CA MET A 25 -13.45 -0.43 -11.29
C MET A 25 -12.01 -0.33 -11.78
N ALA A 26 -11.80 -0.49 -13.09
CA ALA A 26 -10.43 -0.47 -13.62
C ALA A 26 -9.76 0.88 -13.40
N LYS A 27 -10.49 1.97 -13.67
CA LYS A 27 -9.91 3.29 -13.48
C LYS A 27 -9.68 3.57 -12.00
N GLY A 28 -10.65 3.21 -11.17
CA GLY A 28 -10.50 3.41 -9.73
C GLY A 28 -9.32 2.64 -9.17
N LEU A 29 -9.13 1.42 -9.65
CA LEU A 29 -8.01 0.61 -9.21
C LEU A 29 -6.69 1.20 -9.68
N LEU A 30 -6.64 1.71 -10.91
CA LEU A 30 -5.42 2.35 -11.39
C LEU A 30 -5.07 3.58 -10.55
N ASP A 31 -6.04 4.42 -10.28
CA ASP A 31 -5.81 5.61 -9.46
C ASP A 31 -5.32 5.21 -8.07
N LEU A 32 -5.92 4.18 -7.50
CA LEU A 32 -5.51 3.69 -6.19
C LEU A 32 -4.10 3.14 -6.23
N THR A 33 -3.77 2.39 -7.28
CA THR A 33 -2.44 1.82 -7.42
C THR A 33 -1.38 2.91 -7.45
N GLU A 34 -1.65 3.99 -8.16
CA GLU A 34 -0.72 5.10 -8.23
C GLU A 34 -0.55 5.76 -6.86
N ALA A 35 -1.63 5.87 -6.09
CA ALA A 35 -1.55 6.43 -4.76
C ALA A 35 -0.73 5.53 -3.82
N ILE A 36 -0.91 4.23 -3.93
CA ILE A 36 -0.15 3.28 -3.14
C ILE A 36 1.33 3.34 -3.51
N GLU A 37 1.62 3.41 -4.80
CA GLU A 37 2.99 3.50 -5.27
C GLU A 37 3.69 4.73 -4.71
N PHE A 38 2.98 5.84 -4.67
CA PHE A 38 3.52 7.06 -4.09
C PHE A 38 3.89 6.87 -2.62
N GLU A 39 2.98 6.25 -1.84
CA GLU A 39 3.23 6.03 -0.42
C GLU A 39 4.39 5.06 -0.20
N PHE A 40 4.48 4.02 -1.02
CA PHE A 40 5.60 3.10 -0.92
C PHE A 40 6.93 3.79 -1.20
N ARG A 41 6.94 4.68 -2.18
CA ARG A 41 8.16 5.41 -2.52
C ARG A 41 8.60 6.29 -1.36
N LEU A 42 7.66 6.98 -0.74
CA LEU A 42 7.98 7.79 0.42
C LEU A 42 8.50 6.94 1.58
N ALA A 43 7.89 5.79 1.79
CA ALA A 43 8.35 4.88 2.85
C ALA A 43 9.76 4.39 2.58
N ASP A 44 10.05 4.03 1.33
CA ASP A 44 11.38 3.58 0.96
C ASP A 44 12.43 4.67 1.18
N GLU A 45 12.09 5.91 0.85
CA GLU A 45 13.01 7.03 1.06
C GLU A 45 13.28 7.25 2.53
N ARG A 46 12.25 7.13 3.36
CA ARG A 46 12.43 7.28 4.80
C ARG A 46 13.29 6.17 5.38
N MET A 47 13.08 4.95 4.91
CA MET A 47 13.88 3.83 5.38
C MET A 47 15.33 3.96 4.93
N GLU A 48 15.54 4.41 3.71
CA GLU A 48 16.89 4.61 3.21
C GLU A 48 17.60 5.69 4.01
N ALA A 49 16.93 6.80 4.27
CA ALA A 49 17.51 7.89 5.04
C ALA A 49 17.85 7.47 6.46
N ALA A 50 17.07 6.55 7.01
CA ALA A 50 17.29 6.05 8.37
C ALA A 50 18.33 4.92 8.42
N GLY A 51 18.79 4.44 7.27
CA GLY A 51 19.74 3.34 7.22
C GLY A 51 19.12 2.04 7.68
N TYR A 52 17.85 1.86 7.41
CA TYR A 52 17.13 0.69 7.91
C TYR A 52 17.63 -0.59 7.24
N PRO A 53 18.04 -1.59 8.03
CA PRO A 53 18.69 -2.78 7.45
C PRO A 53 17.76 -3.66 6.62
N GLU A 54 16.44 -3.53 6.80
CA GLU A 54 15.50 -4.35 6.04
C GLU A 54 14.97 -3.63 4.79
N LEU A 55 15.63 -2.57 4.38
CA LEU A 55 15.16 -1.80 3.24
C LEU A 55 14.96 -2.65 1.99
N HIS A 56 15.93 -3.52 1.71
CA HIS A 56 15.84 -4.35 0.51
C HIS A 56 14.61 -5.25 0.53
N ALA A 57 14.37 -5.88 1.66
CA ALA A 57 13.21 -6.76 1.80
C ALA A 57 11.90 -5.98 1.66
N GLN A 58 11.86 -4.75 2.18
CA GLN A 58 10.68 -3.92 2.05
C GLN A 58 10.45 -3.50 0.60
N ARG A 59 11.51 -3.17 -0.10
CA ARG A 59 11.38 -2.83 -1.51
C ARG A 59 10.88 -4.00 -2.34
N GLU A 60 11.32 -5.21 -2.02
CA GLU A 60 10.81 -6.39 -2.70
C GLU A 60 9.33 -6.59 -2.45
N TRP A 61 8.91 -6.41 -1.20
CA TRP A 61 7.50 -6.55 -0.86
C TRP A 61 6.65 -5.52 -1.60
N HIS A 62 7.13 -4.26 -1.63
CA HIS A 62 6.44 -3.20 -2.36
C HIS A 62 6.32 -3.55 -3.84
N ALA A 63 7.39 -4.06 -4.44
CA ALA A 63 7.38 -4.40 -5.85
C ALA A 63 6.38 -5.52 -6.15
N ARG A 64 6.30 -6.52 -5.28
CA ARG A 64 5.34 -7.61 -5.46
C ARG A 64 3.91 -7.11 -5.36
N MET A 65 3.65 -6.27 -4.38
CA MET A 65 2.31 -5.72 -4.21
C MET A 65 1.92 -4.88 -5.42
N LEU A 66 2.80 -3.98 -5.84
CA LEU A 66 2.53 -3.13 -7.00
C LEU A 66 2.36 -3.94 -8.26
N GLY A 67 3.18 -4.99 -8.44
CA GLY A 67 3.03 -5.87 -9.59
C GLY A 67 1.67 -6.52 -9.63
N ALA A 68 1.19 -6.99 -8.49
CA ALA A 68 -0.13 -7.60 -8.42
C ALA A 68 -1.22 -6.59 -8.75
N LEU A 69 -1.09 -5.37 -8.22
CA LEU A 69 -2.09 -4.33 -8.50
C LEU A 69 -2.08 -3.94 -9.98
N HIS A 70 -0.91 -3.80 -10.58
CA HIS A 70 -0.83 -3.46 -12.00
C HIS A 70 -1.42 -4.54 -12.87
N ARG A 71 -1.25 -5.81 -12.49
CA ARG A 71 -1.85 -6.91 -13.25
C ARG A 71 -3.36 -6.97 -13.07
N ALA A 72 -3.85 -6.47 -11.94
CA ALA A 72 -5.29 -6.51 -11.68
C ALA A 72 -6.07 -5.52 -12.53
N VAL A 73 -5.45 -4.41 -12.94
CA VAL A 73 -6.14 -3.39 -13.72
C VAL A 73 -6.68 -3.95 -15.04
N PRO A 74 -5.87 -4.61 -15.88
CA PRO A 74 -6.43 -5.18 -17.11
C PRO A 74 -7.43 -6.30 -16.83
N SER A 75 -7.29 -7.03 -15.73
CA SER A 75 -8.29 -8.04 -15.36
C SER A 75 -9.64 -7.40 -15.11
N ALA A 76 -9.66 -6.26 -14.43
CA ALA A 76 -10.90 -5.55 -14.20
C ALA A 76 -11.50 -5.07 -15.51
N THR A 77 -10.66 -4.62 -16.44
CA THR A 77 -11.12 -4.17 -17.75
C THR A 77 -11.75 -5.31 -18.53
N SER A 78 -11.22 -6.52 -18.40
CA SER A 78 -11.78 -7.66 -19.12
C SER A 78 -12.96 -8.32 -18.45
N GLY A 79 -13.48 -7.72 -17.38
CA GLY A 79 -14.71 -8.19 -16.77
C GLY A 79 -14.55 -9.05 -15.53
N ASN A 80 -13.34 -9.29 -15.09
CA ASN A 80 -13.09 -10.11 -13.90
C ASN A 80 -13.22 -9.26 -12.64
N VAL A 81 -14.37 -8.59 -12.49
CA VAL A 81 -14.55 -7.61 -11.44
C VAL A 81 -14.74 -8.26 -10.08
N ARG A 82 -15.33 -9.45 -10.07
CA ARG A 82 -15.60 -10.14 -8.81
C ARG A 82 -14.34 -10.39 -8.00
N ASP A 83 -13.33 -10.97 -8.65
CA ASP A 83 -12.07 -11.26 -7.98
C ASP A 83 -11.36 -9.98 -7.58
N ILE A 84 -11.49 -8.95 -8.41
CA ILE A 84 -10.87 -7.67 -8.13
C ILE A 84 -11.53 -7.03 -6.91
N ARG A 85 -12.85 -7.10 -6.79
CA ARG A 85 -13.53 -6.58 -5.61
C ARG A 85 -13.10 -7.31 -4.35
N HIS A 86 -12.88 -8.62 -4.45
CA HIS A 86 -12.39 -9.39 -3.31
C HIS A 86 -10.99 -8.92 -2.90
N MET A 87 -10.11 -8.71 -3.87
CA MET A 87 -8.77 -8.21 -3.61
C MET A 87 -8.83 -6.82 -2.96
N VAL A 88 -9.67 -5.94 -3.50
CA VAL A 88 -9.82 -4.58 -2.95
C VAL A 88 -10.29 -4.64 -1.49
N ALA A 89 -11.16 -5.59 -1.17
CA ALA A 89 -11.64 -5.74 0.19
C ALA A 89 -10.54 -6.15 1.15
N MET A 90 -9.52 -6.85 0.67
CA MET A 90 -8.41 -7.30 1.51
C MET A 90 -7.29 -6.27 1.63
N LEU A 91 -7.19 -5.35 0.68
CA LEU A 91 -6.09 -4.38 0.68
C LEU A 91 -5.99 -3.55 1.95
N PRO A 92 -7.08 -3.06 2.56
CA PRO A 92 -6.93 -2.26 3.77
C PRO A 92 -6.20 -2.99 4.89
N TYR A 93 -6.45 -4.29 5.03
CA TYR A 93 -5.81 -5.06 6.10
C TYR A 93 -4.31 -5.18 5.85
N TRP A 94 -3.92 -5.49 4.61
CA TRP A 94 -2.52 -5.63 4.27
C TRP A 94 -1.77 -4.31 4.40
N LEU A 95 -2.38 -3.23 3.90
CA LEU A 95 -1.74 -1.92 3.92
C LEU A 95 -1.67 -1.36 5.34
N TYR A 96 -2.73 -1.54 6.11
CA TYR A 96 -2.72 -1.05 7.48
C TYR A 96 -1.60 -1.71 8.27
N ASP A 97 -1.50 -3.02 8.16
CA ASP A 97 -0.47 -3.77 8.87
C ASP A 97 0.92 -3.30 8.44
N HIS A 98 1.12 -3.14 7.14
CA HIS A 98 2.41 -2.74 6.60
C HIS A 98 2.81 -1.33 7.05
N PHE A 99 1.90 -0.37 6.90
CA PHE A 99 2.20 1.01 7.29
C PHE A 99 2.40 1.12 8.80
N SER A 100 1.62 0.40 9.59
CA SER A 100 1.78 0.43 11.03
C SER A 100 3.15 -0.09 11.44
N THR A 101 3.61 -1.14 10.80
CA THR A 101 4.92 -1.69 11.08
C THR A 101 6.01 -0.67 10.75
N ILE A 102 5.91 -0.04 9.58
CA ILE A 102 6.90 0.96 9.19
C ILE A 102 6.93 2.11 10.19
N GLU A 103 5.77 2.60 10.59
CA GLU A 103 5.71 3.74 11.51
C GLU A 103 6.24 3.38 12.88
N THR A 104 6.05 2.14 13.29
CA THR A 104 6.58 1.69 14.57
C THR A 104 8.10 1.60 14.54
N VAL A 105 8.65 1.18 13.42
CA VAL A 105 10.09 0.94 13.31
C VAL A 105 10.85 2.20 13.00
N LEU A 106 10.24 3.15 12.30
CA LEU A 106 10.89 4.36 11.81
C LEU A 106 10.51 5.63 12.53
N PRO A 107 10.05 5.61 13.77
CA PRO A 107 9.77 6.87 14.43
C PRO A 107 11.06 7.63 14.60
N VAL A 108 10.94 8.92 14.42
CA VAL A 108 12.10 9.80 14.41
C VAL A 108 12.95 9.65 15.65
N ASN A 109 12.33 9.43 16.78
CA ASN A 109 13.00 9.47 18.05
C ASN A 109 13.36 8.12 18.59
N HIS A 110 13.28 7.10 17.80
CA HIS A 110 13.54 5.77 18.31
C HIS A 110 14.89 5.29 17.89
N PRO A 111 15.86 5.39 18.75
CA PRO A 111 17.17 4.86 18.43
C PRO A 111 17.15 3.35 18.40
N ALA A 112 16.34 2.76 19.23
CA ALA A 112 16.32 1.32 19.30
C ALA A 112 15.75 0.78 18.04
N CYS A 113 16.44 -0.15 17.47
CA CYS A 113 15.96 -0.80 16.30
C CYS A 113 15.24 -2.06 16.70
N PRO A 114 13.96 -2.04 16.72
CA PRO A 114 13.23 -3.25 17.06
C PRO A 114 13.13 -4.16 15.86
N ALA A 115 14.23 -4.72 15.52
CA ALA A 115 14.27 -5.62 14.37
C ALA A 115 13.23 -6.71 14.50
N ARG A 116 12.92 -7.07 15.71
CA ARG A 116 11.92 -8.10 15.96
C ARG A 116 10.52 -7.72 15.51
N VAL A 117 10.31 -6.45 15.24
CA VAL A 117 9.02 -5.99 14.74
C VAL A 117 8.78 -6.43 13.31
N TRP A 118 9.86 -6.78 12.66
CA TRP A 118 9.78 -7.19 11.28
C TRP A 118 9.83 -8.70 11.18
N HIS A 119 8.76 -9.34 10.99
CA HIS A 119 8.77 -10.77 10.66
C HIS A 119 7.51 -11.22 10.02
#